data_d863080d52f35521edd1c8491606d2b6
#
_entry.id   d863080d52f35521edd1c8491606d2b6
#
_cell.length_a   1.000
_cell.length_b   1.000
_cell.length_c   1.000
_cell.angle_alpha   90.00
_cell.angle_beta   90.00
_cell.angle_gamma   90.00
#
_symmetry.space_group_name_H-M   'P 1'
#
loop_
_entity.id
_entity.type
_entity.pdbx_description
1 polymer ?
#
loop_
_entity_poly.entity_id
_entity_poly.type
_entity_poly.pdbx_seq_one_letter_code
_entity_poly.pdbx_strand_id
1 'polypeptide(L)'
;FHDIVEYLHEGDCLVLNNTKVIPARLMGTKKDTGATIEVLLLKRRENDIWETLVKPGKKAKPGTVITFGEGLLTGTVVDIVDEGNRLIQFSYEGIFEEVLDKLGEMPLPPYITHKLQDKNRYQTVYAKYEGSAAAPTAGLHFTKELLAQVEEKGVKIAYVTLHVGLGTFRPVKEENVLEHHMHSEFYQVTPEAAKLINDTKAAGGRVICVGTTSCRNIESAADQNGVVQA
;
A
#
# COMPACT_ATOMS: atom_id res chain seq x y z
N PHE A 1 -8.91 -20.22 -8.11
CA PHE A 1 -8.14 -19.87 -6.89
C PHE A 1 -8.62 -20.65 -5.66
N HIS A 2 -9.91 -20.99 -5.62
CA HIS A 2 -10.50 -21.75 -4.52
C HIS A 2 -9.77 -23.06 -4.22
N ASP A 3 -9.18 -23.69 -5.22
CA ASP A 3 -8.42 -24.95 -5.12
C ASP A 3 -7.18 -24.85 -4.22
N ILE A 4 -6.79 -23.64 -3.78
CA ILE A 4 -5.64 -23.44 -2.86
C ILE A 4 -5.74 -24.34 -1.63
N VAL A 5 -6.96 -24.60 -1.14
CA VAL A 5 -7.20 -25.44 0.03
C VAL A 5 -6.69 -26.87 -0.18
N GLU A 6 -6.70 -27.39 -1.42
CA GLU A 6 -6.23 -28.75 -1.75
C GLU A 6 -4.70 -28.87 -1.60
N TYR A 7 -3.97 -27.76 -1.80
CA TYR A 7 -2.51 -27.69 -1.76
C TYR A 7 -1.95 -27.39 -0.36
N LEU A 8 -2.81 -26.99 0.57
CA LEU A 8 -2.42 -26.70 1.94
C LEU A 8 -2.55 -27.95 2.81
N HIS A 9 -1.67 -28.07 3.83
CA HIS A 9 -1.68 -29.18 4.78
C HIS A 9 -1.81 -28.65 6.21
N GLU A 10 -2.35 -29.49 7.09
CA GLU A 10 -2.34 -29.21 8.53
C GLU A 10 -0.92 -28.89 9.00
N GLY A 11 -0.78 -27.84 9.81
CA GLY A 11 0.51 -27.35 10.30
C GLY A 11 1.22 -26.36 9.40
N ASP A 12 0.73 -26.09 8.18
CA ASP A 12 1.23 -24.96 7.34
C ASP A 12 0.86 -23.62 7.97
N CYS A 13 1.57 -22.56 7.55
CA CYS A 13 1.27 -21.18 7.89
C CYS A 13 1.19 -20.32 6.62
N LEU A 14 0.04 -19.68 6.38
CA LEU A 14 -0.08 -18.61 5.37
C LEU A 14 0.35 -17.29 5.98
N VAL A 15 1.18 -16.53 5.25
CA VAL A 15 1.55 -15.17 5.62
C VAL A 15 0.85 -14.19 4.70
N LEU A 16 -0.02 -13.35 5.28
CA LEU A 16 -0.86 -12.39 4.58
C LEU A 16 -0.47 -10.96 4.95
N ASN A 17 -0.37 -10.08 3.96
CA ASN A 17 -0.15 -8.66 4.19
C ASN A 17 -1.49 -7.94 4.42
N ASN A 18 -1.73 -7.47 5.65
CA ASN A 18 -2.97 -6.83 6.08
C ASN A 18 -2.98 -5.31 5.91
N THR A 19 -2.10 -4.79 5.08
CA THR A 19 -2.12 -3.37 4.73
C THR A 19 -3.44 -2.96 4.08
N LYS A 20 -3.88 -1.74 4.36
CA LYS A 20 -5.08 -1.14 3.77
C LYS A 20 -4.69 -0.01 2.84
N VAL A 21 -5.24 -0.02 1.63
CA VAL A 21 -5.01 1.04 0.65
C VAL A 21 -5.81 2.26 1.03
N ILE A 22 -5.15 3.41 1.04
CA ILE A 22 -5.81 4.70 1.24
C ILE A 22 -6.28 5.28 -0.10
N PRO A 23 -7.38 6.05 -0.15
CA PRO A 23 -7.85 6.71 -1.35
C PRO A 23 -6.93 7.90 -1.71
N ALA A 24 -5.69 7.58 -2.03
CA ALA A 24 -4.58 8.53 -2.13
C ALA A 24 -4.58 9.38 -3.41
N ARG A 25 -5.47 9.10 -4.37
CA ARG A 25 -5.54 9.82 -5.64
C ARG A 25 -6.57 10.92 -5.55
N LEU A 26 -6.11 12.16 -5.67
CA LEU A 26 -6.91 13.37 -5.56
C LEU A 26 -6.96 14.09 -6.91
N MET A 27 -8.18 14.43 -7.34
CA MET A 27 -8.40 15.28 -8.52
C MET A 27 -8.73 16.69 -8.06
N GLY A 28 -7.86 17.64 -8.34
CA GLY A 28 -8.00 19.03 -7.94
C GLY A 28 -7.93 20.01 -9.11
N THR A 29 -8.14 21.26 -8.78
CA THR A 29 -8.12 22.37 -9.74
C THR A 29 -7.14 23.43 -9.26
N LYS A 30 -6.23 23.86 -10.13
CA LYS A 30 -5.31 24.95 -9.85
C LYS A 30 -6.09 26.25 -9.67
N LYS A 31 -5.92 26.91 -8.53
CA LYS A 31 -6.76 28.04 -8.09
C LYS A 31 -6.74 29.24 -9.07
N ASP A 32 -5.60 29.52 -9.69
CA ASP A 32 -5.40 30.67 -10.55
C ASP A 32 -5.84 30.45 -12.02
N THR A 33 -5.73 29.23 -12.54
CA THR A 33 -5.95 28.93 -13.96
C THR A 33 -7.10 27.99 -14.24
N GLY A 34 -7.71 27.37 -13.22
CA GLY A 34 -8.74 26.35 -13.39
C GLY A 34 -8.22 25.04 -14.01
N ALA A 35 -6.90 24.88 -14.18
CA ALA A 35 -6.34 23.68 -14.77
C ALA A 35 -6.48 22.47 -13.83
N THR A 36 -6.93 21.34 -14.37
CA THR A 36 -7.00 20.07 -13.64
C THR A 36 -5.61 19.59 -13.28
N ILE A 37 -5.44 19.17 -12.03
CA ILE A 37 -4.23 18.61 -11.44
C ILE A 37 -4.59 17.31 -10.72
N GLU A 38 -3.93 16.24 -11.10
CA GLU A 38 -3.96 14.98 -10.34
C GLU A 38 -2.84 15.00 -9.32
N VAL A 39 -3.16 14.72 -8.07
CA VAL A 39 -2.21 14.57 -6.96
C VAL A 39 -2.36 13.18 -6.38
N LEU A 40 -1.25 12.46 -6.29
CA LEU A 40 -1.20 11.15 -5.68
C LEU A 40 -0.32 11.22 -4.44
N LEU A 41 -0.91 10.94 -3.28
CA LEU A 41 -0.24 10.97 -1.99
C LEU A 41 0.73 9.79 -1.86
N LEU A 42 1.97 10.05 -1.45
CA LEU A 42 3.02 9.05 -1.30
C LEU A 42 3.37 8.77 0.14
N LYS A 43 3.81 9.80 0.83
CA LYS A 43 4.33 9.72 2.19
C LYS A 43 3.94 10.97 2.97
N ARG A 44 3.32 10.77 4.13
CA ARG A 44 3.06 11.85 5.08
C ARG A 44 4.36 12.26 5.76
N ARG A 45 4.58 13.55 5.84
CA ARG A 45 5.64 14.23 6.59
C ARG A 45 5.02 14.98 7.76
N GLU A 46 5.83 15.72 8.49
CA GLU A 46 5.36 16.59 9.58
C GLU A 46 4.52 17.77 9.04
N ASN A 47 3.70 18.37 9.89
CA ASN A 47 2.92 19.59 9.63
C ASN A 47 1.98 19.48 8.40
N ASP A 48 1.30 18.34 8.25
CA ASP A 48 0.40 18.06 7.12
C ASP A 48 1.01 18.24 5.73
N ILE A 49 2.33 18.12 5.65
CA ILE A 49 3.06 18.05 4.40
C ILE A 49 3.06 16.61 3.91
N TRP A 50 2.76 16.43 2.63
CA TRP A 50 2.84 15.16 1.95
C TRP A 50 3.80 15.23 0.78
N GLU A 51 4.63 14.21 0.65
CA GLU A 51 5.30 13.94 -0.59
C GLU A 51 4.30 13.35 -1.57
N THR A 52 4.27 13.86 -2.80
CA THR A 52 3.22 13.55 -3.76
C THR A 52 3.77 13.43 -5.17
N LEU A 53 3.14 12.59 -5.99
CA LEU A 53 3.24 12.67 -7.45
C LEU A 53 2.17 13.59 -7.98
N VAL A 54 2.55 14.49 -8.89
CA VAL A 54 1.62 15.46 -9.46
C VAL A 54 1.61 15.38 -10.98
N LYS A 55 0.42 15.36 -11.58
CA LYS A 55 0.20 15.30 -13.03
C LYS A 55 -0.76 16.39 -13.50
N PRO A 56 -0.37 17.23 -14.45
CA PRO A 56 0.95 17.40 -15.05
C PRO A 56 1.91 18.19 -14.14
N GLY A 57 3.11 17.62 -13.87
CA GLY A 57 4.08 18.21 -12.95
C GLY A 57 4.55 19.64 -13.34
N LYS A 58 4.58 19.96 -14.62
CA LYS A 58 4.96 21.29 -15.13
C LYS A 58 4.04 22.41 -14.64
N LYS A 59 2.80 22.10 -14.28
CA LYS A 59 1.81 23.07 -13.79
C LYS A 59 1.83 23.27 -12.28
N ALA A 60 2.55 22.41 -11.52
CA ALA A 60 2.63 22.43 -10.07
C ALA A 60 4.05 22.82 -9.63
N LYS A 61 4.34 24.11 -9.67
CA LYS A 61 5.57 24.72 -9.18
C LYS A 61 5.39 25.15 -7.72
N PRO A 62 6.46 25.33 -6.94
CA PRO A 62 6.36 25.90 -5.59
C PRO A 62 5.51 27.19 -5.60
N GLY A 63 4.66 27.35 -4.60
CA GLY A 63 3.65 28.41 -4.49
C GLY A 63 2.33 28.12 -5.23
N THR A 64 2.22 27.06 -6.03
CA THR A 64 0.94 26.68 -6.66
C THR A 64 -0.05 26.21 -5.62
N VAL A 65 -1.28 26.77 -5.66
CA VAL A 65 -2.40 26.39 -4.81
C VAL A 65 -3.37 25.54 -5.64
N ILE A 66 -3.74 24.39 -5.11
CA ILE A 66 -4.67 23.42 -5.71
C ILE A 66 -5.84 23.23 -4.77
N THR A 67 -7.05 23.32 -5.27
CA THR A 67 -8.28 23.09 -4.50
C THR A 67 -8.93 21.78 -4.90
N PHE A 68 -9.48 21.06 -3.93
CA PHE A 68 -10.15 19.79 -4.11
C PHE A 68 -11.53 19.85 -3.47
N GLY A 69 -12.53 19.22 -4.11
CA GLY A 69 -13.88 19.10 -3.58
C GLY A 69 -14.50 20.43 -3.17
N GLU A 70 -14.50 21.41 -4.09
CA GLU A 70 -15.09 22.75 -3.85
C GLU A 70 -14.48 23.48 -2.63
N GLY A 71 -13.23 23.18 -2.30
CA GLY A 71 -12.48 23.83 -1.22
C GLY A 71 -12.47 23.06 0.11
N LEU A 72 -13.04 21.86 0.18
CA LEU A 72 -12.92 20.99 1.37
C LEU A 72 -11.47 20.67 1.73
N LEU A 73 -10.60 20.63 0.72
CA LEU A 73 -9.16 20.44 0.88
C LEU A 73 -8.43 21.42 -0.02
N THR A 74 -7.40 22.06 0.53
CA THR A 74 -6.50 22.93 -0.24
C THR A 74 -5.07 22.45 -0.06
N GLY A 75 -4.33 22.32 -1.17
CA GLY A 75 -2.92 21.95 -1.13
C GLY A 75 -2.06 23.06 -1.73
N THR A 76 -1.00 23.44 -1.01
CA THR A 76 0.01 24.38 -1.49
C THR A 76 1.30 23.62 -1.78
N VAL A 77 1.79 23.70 -3.01
CA VAL A 77 3.10 23.13 -3.36
C VAL A 77 4.18 23.95 -2.65
N VAL A 78 4.93 23.33 -1.75
CA VAL A 78 5.98 24.00 -0.99
C VAL A 78 7.36 23.76 -1.58
N ASP A 79 7.61 22.57 -2.17
CA ASP A 79 8.91 22.27 -2.77
C ASP A 79 8.80 21.16 -3.84
N ILE A 80 9.91 20.95 -4.56
CA ILE A 80 10.11 19.85 -5.50
C ILE A 80 11.32 19.06 -4.98
N VAL A 81 11.12 17.79 -4.71
CA VAL A 81 12.13 16.87 -4.20
C VAL A 81 12.54 15.84 -5.25
N ASP A 82 13.35 14.88 -4.85
CA ASP A 82 13.90 13.83 -5.70
C ASP A 82 12.84 13.20 -6.61
N GLU A 83 13.28 12.76 -7.80
CA GLU A 83 12.43 12.17 -8.83
C GLU A 83 11.30 13.08 -9.34
N GLY A 84 11.34 14.38 -9.01
CA GLY A 84 10.34 15.35 -9.38
C GLY A 84 9.04 15.24 -8.57
N ASN A 85 9.06 14.59 -7.41
CA ASN A 85 7.95 14.60 -6.47
C ASN A 85 7.74 16.00 -5.90
N ARG A 86 6.50 16.31 -5.45
CA ARG A 86 6.17 17.60 -4.84
C ARG A 86 5.92 17.39 -3.35
N LEU A 87 6.41 18.31 -2.55
CA LEU A 87 5.94 18.48 -1.20
C LEU A 87 4.73 19.41 -1.24
N ILE A 88 3.59 18.91 -0.79
CA ILE A 88 2.35 19.68 -0.72
C ILE A 88 1.92 19.77 0.73
N GLN A 89 1.76 20.98 1.21
CA GLN A 89 1.14 21.25 2.51
C GLN A 89 -0.37 21.35 2.32
N PHE A 90 -1.11 20.52 3.06
CA PHE A 90 -2.57 20.52 3.01
C PHE A 90 -3.18 21.36 4.14
N SER A 91 -4.29 22.00 3.80
CA SER A 91 -5.14 22.75 4.73
C SER A 91 -6.58 22.26 4.56
N TYR A 92 -7.23 21.91 5.66
CA TYR A 92 -8.58 21.32 5.73
C TYR A 92 -9.18 21.58 7.11
N GLU A 93 -10.47 21.32 7.25
CA GLU A 93 -11.16 21.30 8.54
C GLU A 93 -11.47 19.86 8.96
N GLY A 94 -11.32 19.56 10.26
CA GLY A 94 -11.61 18.23 10.82
C GLY A 94 -10.47 17.23 10.70
N ILE A 95 -10.80 15.99 10.35
CA ILE A 95 -9.87 14.86 10.25
C ILE A 95 -9.51 14.63 8.80
N PHE A 96 -8.20 14.59 8.50
CA PHE A 96 -7.68 14.43 7.14
C PHE A 96 -8.18 13.16 6.44
N GLU A 97 -8.21 12.06 7.16
CA GLU A 97 -8.65 10.77 6.68
C GLU A 97 -10.12 10.78 6.23
N GLU A 98 -10.99 11.50 6.96
CA GLU A 98 -12.40 11.68 6.57
C GLU A 98 -12.56 12.54 5.32
N VAL A 99 -11.72 13.56 5.17
CA VAL A 99 -11.68 14.41 3.97
C VAL A 99 -11.19 13.56 2.78
N LEU A 100 -10.18 12.74 3.00
CA LEU A 100 -9.63 11.84 2.00
C LEU A 100 -10.66 10.80 1.53
N ASP A 101 -11.43 10.25 2.44
CA ASP A 101 -12.50 9.30 2.11
C ASP A 101 -13.59 9.90 1.22
N LYS A 102 -13.87 11.19 1.40
CA LYS A 102 -14.86 11.93 0.58
C LYS A 102 -14.32 12.26 -0.80
N LEU A 103 -13.07 12.70 -0.89
CA LEU A 103 -12.49 13.28 -2.10
C LEU A 103 -11.60 12.31 -2.90
N GLY A 104 -11.00 11.35 -2.21
CA GLY A 104 -9.98 10.47 -2.77
C GLY A 104 -10.56 9.34 -3.62
N GLU A 105 -9.82 9.00 -4.64
CA GLU A 105 -10.02 7.78 -5.44
C GLU A 105 -8.95 6.75 -5.10
N MET A 106 -9.30 5.46 -5.24
CA MET A 106 -8.32 4.38 -5.06
C MET A 106 -7.26 4.45 -6.15
N PRO A 107 -5.97 4.48 -5.78
CA PRO A 107 -4.88 4.45 -6.76
C PRO A 107 -4.81 3.06 -7.38
N LEU A 108 -5.26 2.95 -8.63
CA LEU A 108 -5.24 1.67 -9.37
C LEU A 108 -3.96 1.54 -10.19
N PRO A 109 -3.46 0.31 -10.38
CA PRO A 109 -2.40 0.05 -11.36
C PRO A 109 -2.78 0.59 -12.74
N PRO A 110 -1.80 1.08 -13.56
CA PRO A 110 -2.08 1.72 -14.85
C PRO A 110 -2.83 0.85 -15.86
N TYR A 111 -2.75 -0.48 -15.72
CA TYR A 111 -3.44 -1.42 -16.61
C TYR A 111 -4.94 -1.57 -16.28
N ILE A 112 -5.39 -1.07 -15.13
CA ILE A 112 -6.82 -1.01 -14.77
C ILE A 112 -7.35 0.35 -15.22
N THR A 113 -8.06 0.38 -16.32
CA THR A 113 -8.59 1.60 -16.94
C THR A 113 -10.03 1.93 -16.55
N HIS A 114 -10.77 0.94 -16.04
CA HIS A 114 -12.14 1.13 -15.59
C HIS A 114 -12.19 1.75 -14.20
N LYS A 115 -13.07 2.74 -14.03
CA LYS A 115 -13.32 3.33 -12.70
C LYS A 115 -14.01 2.28 -11.80
N LEU A 116 -13.50 2.10 -10.58
CA LEU A 116 -14.15 1.24 -9.60
C LEU A 116 -15.51 1.82 -9.20
N GLN A 117 -16.55 0.99 -9.27
CA GLN A 117 -17.86 1.32 -8.73
C GLN A 117 -17.88 1.13 -7.21
N ASP A 118 -17.15 0.13 -6.72
CA ASP A 118 -16.97 -0.16 -5.30
C ASP A 118 -15.48 -0.07 -4.93
N LYS A 119 -15.13 0.88 -4.07
CA LYS A 119 -13.76 1.09 -3.58
C LYS A 119 -13.19 -0.16 -2.89
N ASN A 120 -14.06 -0.98 -2.26
CA ASN A 120 -13.62 -2.18 -1.54
C ASN A 120 -13.14 -3.31 -2.48
N ARG A 121 -13.43 -3.24 -3.77
CA ARG A 121 -12.91 -4.22 -4.76
C ARG A 121 -11.39 -4.22 -4.86
N TYR A 122 -10.72 -3.13 -4.48
CA TYR A 122 -9.26 -3.02 -4.45
C TYR A 122 -8.73 -3.02 -3.01
N GLN A 123 -9.35 -3.87 -2.15
CA GLN A 123 -8.93 -4.15 -0.79
C GLN A 123 -9.00 -5.66 -0.53
N THR A 124 -8.09 -6.18 0.27
CA THR A 124 -8.23 -7.54 0.78
C THR A 124 -9.32 -7.58 1.87
N VAL A 125 -9.97 -8.73 2.04
CA VAL A 125 -11.02 -8.90 3.07
C VAL A 125 -10.47 -8.82 4.49
N TYR A 126 -9.15 -8.86 4.66
CA TYR A 126 -8.41 -8.75 5.91
C TYR A 126 -7.59 -7.46 6.03
N ALA A 127 -7.81 -6.48 5.15
CA ALA A 127 -7.15 -5.18 5.22
C ALA A 127 -7.45 -4.48 6.55
N LYS A 128 -6.41 -4.02 7.25
CA LYS A 128 -6.54 -3.48 8.61
C LYS A 128 -5.81 -2.14 8.80
N TYR A 129 -4.53 -2.06 8.45
CA TYR A 129 -3.69 -0.90 8.73
C TYR A 129 -3.53 -0.03 7.49
N GLU A 130 -4.03 1.21 7.58
CA GLU A 130 -3.96 2.20 6.50
C GLU A 130 -2.54 2.70 6.26
N GLY A 131 -2.20 3.01 5.00
CA GLY A 131 -0.89 3.58 4.64
C GLY A 131 -0.35 3.11 3.29
N SER A 132 -1.03 2.19 2.62
CA SER A 132 -0.57 1.65 1.34
C SER A 132 -1.12 2.42 0.14
N ALA A 133 -0.28 2.60 -0.86
CA ALA A 133 -0.68 3.13 -2.16
C ALA A 133 -1.19 2.03 -3.13
N ALA A 134 -0.94 0.76 -2.82
CA ALA A 134 -1.39 -0.37 -3.63
C ALA A 134 -1.84 -1.55 -2.78
N ALA A 135 -2.82 -2.31 -3.26
CA ALA A 135 -3.25 -3.53 -2.61
C ALA A 135 -2.24 -4.67 -2.82
N PRO A 136 -2.07 -5.58 -1.84
CA PRO A 136 -1.37 -6.84 -2.04
C PRO A 136 -2.23 -7.77 -2.91
N THR A 137 -2.11 -7.63 -4.23
CA THR A 137 -3.07 -8.12 -5.23
C THR A 137 -3.30 -9.64 -5.19
N ALA A 138 -2.30 -10.43 -4.81
CA ALA A 138 -2.46 -11.87 -4.59
C ALA A 138 -3.50 -12.18 -3.50
N GLY A 139 -3.63 -11.29 -2.50
CA GLY A 139 -4.59 -11.43 -1.41
C GLY A 139 -6.04 -11.11 -1.79
N LEU A 140 -6.26 -10.41 -2.91
CA LEU A 140 -7.62 -10.04 -3.38
C LEU A 140 -8.47 -11.27 -3.76
N HIS A 141 -7.84 -12.41 -3.98
CA HIS A 141 -8.52 -13.66 -4.32
C HIS A 141 -9.12 -14.38 -3.11
N PHE A 142 -8.71 -14.03 -1.89
CA PHE A 142 -9.29 -14.61 -0.68
C PHE A 142 -10.64 -13.97 -0.34
N THR A 143 -11.58 -14.83 0.05
CA THR A 143 -12.80 -14.43 0.74
C THR A 143 -12.71 -14.82 2.21
N LYS A 144 -13.62 -14.30 3.04
CA LYS A 144 -13.68 -14.67 4.45
C LYS A 144 -13.98 -16.15 4.64
N GLU A 145 -14.85 -16.69 3.77
CA GLU A 145 -15.25 -18.10 3.75
C GLU A 145 -14.06 -19.00 3.38
N LEU A 146 -13.25 -18.60 2.40
CA LEU A 146 -12.06 -19.35 2.01
C LEU A 146 -11.01 -19.35 3.12
N LEU A 147 -10.81 -18.21 3.81
CA LEU A 147 -9.91 -18.15 4.98
C LEU A 147 -10.38 -19.05 6.11
N ALA A 148 -11.69 -19.09 6.40
CA ALA A 148 -12.25 -20.00 7.37
C ALA A 148 -11.99 -21.48 7.02
N GLN A 149 -12.17 -21.87 5.76
CA GLN A 149 -11.85 -23.24 5.30
C GLN A 149 -10.37 -23.57 5.45
N VAL A 150 -9.49 -22.60 5.22
CA VAL A 150 -8.03 -22.75 5.44
C VAL A 150 -7.74 -23.02 6.91
N GLU A 151 -8.35 -22.26 7.82
CA GLU A 151 -8.17 -22.44 9.27
C GLU A 151 -8.78 -23.77 9.76
N GLU A 152 -9.96 -24.15 9.28
CA GLU A 152 -10.61 -25.45 9.58
C GLU A 152 -9.74 -26.64 9.18
N LYS A 153 -8.91 -26.49 8.13
CA LYS A 153 -7.93 -27.50 7.71
C LYS A 153 -6.70 -27.61 8.63
N GLY A 154 -6.61 -26.77 9.66
CA GLY A 154 -5.46 -26.73 10.57
C GLY A 154 -4.28 -25.92 10.05
N VAL A 155 -4.50 -25.06 9.03
CA VAL A 155 -3.51 -24.11 8.52
C VAL A 155 -3.57 -22.84 9.34
N LYS A 156 -2.42 -22.38 9.80
CA LYS A 156 -2.31 -21.13 10.56
C LYS A 156 -2.26 -19.93 9.63
N ILE A 157 -2.74 -18.77 10.10
CA ILE A 157 -2.67 -17.53 9.36
C ILE A 157 -1.89 -16.49 10.17
N ALA A 158 -0.74 -16.05 9.65
CA ALA A 158 0.06 -14.97 10.20
C ALA A 158 -0.17 -13.68 9.39
N TYR A 159 -0.52 -12.60 10.07
CA TYR A 159 -0.69 -11.29 9.45
C TYR A 159 0.56 -10.45 9.69
N VAL A 160 1.10 -9.92 8.59
CA VAL A 160 2.18 -8.93 8.58
C VAL A 160 1.70 -7.65 7.92
N THR A 161 2.38 -6.53 8.16
CA THR A 161 2.04 -5.25 7.52
C THR A 161 3.22 -4.77 6.69
N LEU A 162 3.00 -4.49 5.41
CA LEU A 162 3.94 -3.78 4.56
C LEU A 162 3.14 -2.78 3.72
N HIS A 163 3.43 -1.50 3.88
CA HIS A 163 2.80 -0.45 3.10
C HIS A 163 3.51 -0.31 1.76
N VAL A 164 2.81 -0.74 0.71
CA VAL A 164 3.33 -0.70 -0.66
C VAL A 164 3.40 0.75 -1.12
N GLY A 165 4.61 1.19 -1.45
CA GLY A 165 4.86 2.50 -2.02
C GLY A 165 4.60 2.54 -3.52
N LEU A 166 4.59 3.75 -4.09
CA LEU A 166 4.36 3.96 -5.52
C LEU A 166 5.50 3.50 -6.43
N GLY A 167 6.66 3.19 -5.89
CA GLY A 167 7.74 2.58 -6.66
C GLY A 167 7.29 1.34 -7.43
N THR A 168 6.30 0.61 -6.88
CA THR A 168 5.70 -0.56 -7.51
C THR A 168 5.00 -0.25 -8.85
N PHE A 169 4.53 0.98 -9.07
CA PHE A 169 3.87 1.40 -10.31
C PHE A 169 4.82 2.04 -11.32
N ARG A 170 6.08 2.26 -10.94
CA ARG A 170 7.07 2.82 -11.86
C ARG A 170 7.78 1.69 -12.60
N PRO A 171 7.87 1.75 -13.93
CA PRO A 171 8.70 0.79 -14.67
C PRO A 171 10.17 0.99 -14.30
N VAL A 172 10.88 -0.12 -14.13
CA VAL A 172 12.34 -0.11 -14.01
C VAL A 172 12.92 0.44 -15.31
N LYS A 173 13.78 1.45 -15.22
CA LYS A 173 14.38 2.12 -16.37
C LYS A 173 15.84 1.75 -16.58
N GLU A 174 16.45 1.25 -15.53
CA GLU A 174 17.84 0.84 -15.51
C GLU A 174 18.02 -0.49 -16.30
N GLU A 175 18.97 -0.53 -17.23
CA GLU A 175 19.33 -1.76 -17.94
C GLU A 175 20.07 -2.75 -17.03
N ASN A 176 20.85 -2.21 -16.08
CA ASN A 176 21.58 -3.01 -15.11
C ASN A 176 20.82 -3.05 -13.78
N VAL A 177 20.37 -4.24 -13.38
CA VAL A 177 19.60 -4.43 -12.14
C VAL A 177 20.35 -3.97 -10.88
N LEU A 178 21.68 -3.98 -10.88
CA LEU A 178 22.51 -3.54 -9.76
C LEU A 178 22.50 -2.00 -9.57
N GLU A 179 22.09 -1.25 -10.56
CA GLU A 179 21.95 0.21 -10.52
C GLU A 179 20.57 0.66 -10.09
N HIS A 180 19.61 -0.27 -10.00
CA HIS A 180 18.26 0.02 -9.57
C HIS A 180 18.21 0.31 -8.07
N HIS A 181 17.82 1.55 -7.73
CA HIS A 181 17.58 1.93 -6.33
C HIS A 181 16.22 1.42 -5.86
N MET A 182 16.25 0.45 -4.96
CA MET A 182 15.03 -0.03 -4.30
C MET A 182 14.48 1.02 -3.35
N HIS A 183 13.20 1.32 -3.47
CA HIS A 183 12.52 2.22 -2.54
C HIS A 183 12.38 1.55 -1.16
N SER A 184 12.61 2.32 -0.10
CA SER A 184 12.30 1.85 1.26
C SER A 184 10.80 1.92 1.51
N GLU A 185 10.26 0.87 2.11
CA GLU A 185 8.86 0.77 2.48
C GLU A 185 8.76 0.46 3.98
N PHE A 186 7.70 0.95 4.60
CA PHE A 186 7.40 0.61 5.99
C PHE A 186 6.91 -0.83 6.06
N TYR A 187 7.49 -1.62 6.97
CA TYR A 187 7.00 -2.94 7.29
C TYR A 187 6.97 -3.19 8.80
N GLN A 188 6.16 -4.12 9.21
CA GLN A 188 6.02 -4.54 10.59
C GLN A 188 5.66 -6.02 10.67
N VAL A 189 6.32 -6.74 11.58
CA VAL A 189 5.95 -8.08 12.01
C VAL A 189 5.65 -8.00 13.49
N THR A 190 4.48 -8.45 13.92
CA THR A 190 4.17 -8.47 15.36
C THR A 190 4.86 -9.66 16.04
N PRO A 191 5.10 -9.61 17.38
CA PRO A 191 5.66 -10.74 18.12
C PRO A 191 4.87 -12.04 17.92
N GLU A 192 3.54 -11.94 17.85
CA GLU A 192 2.64 -13.08 17.63
C GLU A 192 2.84 -13.70 16.25
N ALA A 193 2.95 -12.85 15.21
CA ALA A 193 3.17 -13.31 13.84
C ALA A 193 4.56 -13.93 13.69
N ALA A 194 5.59 -13.31 14.24
CA ALA A 194 6.96 -13.84 14.24
C ALA A 194 7.02 -15.21 14.93
N LYS A 195 6.41 -15.32 16.12
CA LYS A 195 6.33 -16.59 16.86
C LYS A 195 5.63 -17.66 16.04
N LEU A 196 4.46 -17.35 15.46
CA LEU A 196 3.67 -18.30 14.67
C LEU A 196 4.45 -18.84 13.46
N ILE A 197 5.15 -17.96 12.74
CA ILE A 197 5.98 -18.31 11.59
C ILE A 197 7.15 -19.21 12.04
N ASN A 198 7.87 -18.83 13.09
CA ASN A 198 9.03 -19.56 13.59
C ASN A 198 8.64 -20.92 14.15
N ASP A 199 7.56 -21.01 14.92
CA ASP A 199 7.03 -22.27 15.46
C ASP A 199 6.62 -23.23 14.34
N THR A 200 6.01 -22.71 13.26
CA THR A 200 5.65 -23.52 12.09
C THR A 200 6.89 -24.12 11.44
N LYS A 201 7.95 -23.32 11.23
CA LYS A 201 9.23 -23.80 10.68
C LYS A 201 9.87 -24.85 11.59
N ALA A 202 9.90 -24.60 12.89
CA ALA A 202 10.48 -25.52 13.87
C ALA A 202 9.75 -26.87 13.93
N ALA A 203 8.44 -26.87 13.69
CA ALA A 203 7.61 -28.09 13.62
C ALA A 203 7.69 -28.80 12.24
N GLY A 204 8.47 -28.30 11.28
CA GLY A 204 8.60 -28.88 9.95
C GLY A 204 7.44 -28.52 8.99
N GLY A 205 6.55 -27.60 9.38
CA GLY A 205 5.50 -27.05 8.54
C GLY A 205 6.04 -26.06 7.51
N ARG A 206 5.25 -25.80 6.46
CA ARG A 206 5.61 -24.83 5.42
C ARG A 206 5.13 -23.43 5.80
N VAL A 207 5.96 -22.43 5.51
CA VAL A 207 5.59 -21.01 5.56
C VAL A 207 5.36 -20.54 4.13
N ILE A 208 4.12 -20.16 3.84
CA ILE A 208 3.65 -19.85 2.49
C ILE A 208 3.24 -18.39 2.43
N CYS A 209 4.03 -17.58 1.74
CA CYS A 209 3.73 -16.15 1.56
C CYS A 209 2.70 -15.94 0.45
N VAL A 210 1.65 -15.20 0.78
CA VAL A 210 0.66 -14.77 -0.20
C VAL A 210 1.10 -13.43 -0.80
N GLY A 211 1.70 -13.52 -1.99
CA GLY A 211 2.24 -12.40 -2.74
C GLY A 211 3.65 -11.98 -2.32
N THR A 212 4.28 -11.21 -3.21
CA THR A 212 5.66 -10.74 -3.04
C THR A 212 5.82 -9.78 -1.86
N THR A 213 4.77 -9.05 -1.48
CA THR A 213 4.81 -8.13 -0.34
C THR A 213 4.94 -8.86 0.99
N SER A 214 4.23 -9.99 1.16
CA SER A 214 4.37 -10.83 2.35
C SER A 214 5.75 -11.48 2.40
N CYS A 215 6.25 -11.97 1.26
CA CYS A 215 7.59 -12.55 1.14
C CYS A 215 8.66 -11.51 1.52
N ARG A 216 8.63 -10.33 0.90
CA ARG A 216 9.58 -9.26 1.18
C ARG A 216 9.56 -8.82 2.64
N ASN A 217 8.38 -8.79 3.28
CA ASN A 217 8.25 -8.44 4.68
C ASN A 217 9.03 -9.42 5.57
N ILE A 218 8.74 -10.71 5.47
CA ILE A 218 9.38 -11.70 6.35
C ILE A 218 10.86 -11.91 6.01
N GLU A 219 11.27 -11.80 4.75
CA GLU A 219 12.67 -11.85 4.35
C GLU A 219 13.47 -10.66 4.90
N SER A 220 12.84 -9.47 4.97
CA SER A 220 13.46 -8.27 5.57
C SER A 220 13.55 -8.37 7.10
N ALA A 221 12.63 -9.10 7.72
CA ALA A 221 12.59 -9.28 9.17
C ALA A 221 13.40 -10.50 9.65
N ALA A 222 13.84 -11.38 8.76
CA ALA A 222 14.58 -12.57 9.12
C ALA A 222 16.06 -12.27 9.40
N ASP A 223 16.59 -12.90 10.44
CA ASP A 223 18.02 -12.90 10.73
C ASP A 223 18.80 -13.88 9.83
N GLN A 224 20.12 -13.97 10.02
CA GLN A 224 21.00 -14.84 9.23
C GLN A 224 20.69 -16.34 9.38
N ASN A 225 19.98 -16.73 10.44
CA ASN A 225 19.53 -18.09 10.70
C ASN A 225 18.13 -18.36 10.13
N GLY A 226 17.52 -17.35 9.49
CA GLY A 226 16.17 -17.42 8.97
C GLY A 226 15.09 -17.37 10.05
N VAL A 227 15.39 -16.83 11.23
CA VAL A 227 14.42 -16.58 12.31
C VAL A 227 13.81 -15.21 12.11
N VAL A 228 12.51 -15.16 11.95
CA VAL A 228 11.77 -13.90 11.76
C VAL A 228 11.70 -13.16 13.08
N GLN A 229 12.13 -11.89 13.06
CA GLN A 229 12.12 -10.96 14.17
C GLN A 229 10.85 -10.10 14.16
N ALA A 230 10.43 -9.62 15.35
CA ALA A 230 9.29 -8.71 15.50
C ALA A 230 9.68 -7.25 15.49
#